data_6b7c8065fc79059cb1bd8454eb5c4f99
#
_entry.id   6b7c8065fc79059cb1bd8454eb5c4f99
#
_cell.length_a   1.000
_cell.length_b   1.000
_cell.length_c   1.000
_cell.angle_alpha   90.00
_cell.angle_beta   90.00
_cell.angle_gamma   90.00
#
_symmetry.space_group_name_H-M   'P 1'
#
loop_
_entity.id
_entity.type
_entity.pdbx_description
1 polymer ?
#
loop_
_entity_poly.entity_id
_entity_poly.type
_entity_poly.pdbx_seq_one_letter_code
_entity_poly.pdbx_strand_id
1 'polypeptide(L)'
;SHHNQIVVHDHFYLKEEFNLRGIHLNGRNPEPPVGYKGHISKSFHHIDELKAEKKNFNYVFLSPIFDSISKSNYTSAFDMEVLKQASAHGIIDKRVMALGGITTENMAVAKELGFGGVVVLGDLWNRFNIHSTLDYKELINHFRKLRKAAD
;
A
#
# COMPACT_ATOMS: atom_id res chain seq x y z
N SER A 1 -13.46 18.81 2.84
CA SER A 1 -13.15 17.98 1.66
C SER A 1 -11.96 17.09 1.96
N HIS A 2 -12.01 15.81 1.54
CA HIS A 2 -10.94 14.82 1.76
C HIS A 2 -10.12 14.56 0.49
N HIS A 3 -10.23 15.42 -0.53
CA HIS A 3 -9.54 15.27 -1.83
C HIS A 3 -8.01 15.15 -1.66
N ASN A 4 -7.42 15.85 -0.70
CA ASN A 4 -6.00 15.80 -0.38
C ASN A 4 -5.54 14.49 0.28
N GLN A 5 -6.44 13.54 0.49
CA GLN A 5 -6.14 12.20 1.01
C GLN A 5 -6.25 11.12 -0.08
N ILE A 6 -6.73 11.48 -1.27
CA ILE A 6 -7.00 10.54 -2.36
C ILE A 6 -5.82 10.53 -3.34
N VAL A 7 -5.32 9.34 -3.62
CA VAL A 7 -4.30 9.06 -4.63
C VAL A 7 -4.89 8.11 -5.67
N VAL A 8 -4.73 8.42 -6.95
CA VAL A 8 -5.26 7.60 -8.05
C VAL A 8 -4.17 6.71 -8.64
N HIS A 9 -4.51 5.45 -8.92
CA HIS A 9 -3.62 4.43 -9.48
C HIS A 9 -3.77 4.27 -10.99
N ASP A 10 -4.88 4.71 -11.52
CA ASP A 10 -5.21 4.76 -12.95
C ASP A 10 -5.90 6.11 -13.23
N HIS A 11 -6.15 6.43 -14.50
CA HIS A 11 -6.85 7.68 -14.87
C HIS A 11 -6.24 8.92 -14.21
N PHE A 12 -4.94 9.12 -14.35
CA PHE A 12 -4.17 10.17 -13.68
C PHE A 12 -4.71 11.60 -13.91
N TYR A 13 -5.46 11.82 -15.00
CA TYR A 13 -6.13 13.09 -15.26
C TYR A 13 -7.12 13.49 -14.15
N LEU A 14 -7.69 12.52 -13.43
CA LEU A 14 -8.61 12.78 -12.31
C LEU A 14 -7.92 13.54 -11.17
N LYS A 15 -6.61 13.40 -11.03
CA LYS A 15 -5.84 14.16 -10.02
C LYS A 15 -5.98 15.66 -10.23
N GLU A 16 -5.86 16.13 -11.46
CA GLU A 16 -6.01 17.55 -11.78
C GLU A 16 -7.48 17.98 -11.77
N GLU A 17 -8.36 17.19 -12.37
CA GLU A 17 -9.79 17.48 -12.45
C GLU A 17 -10.45 17.68 -11.08
N PHE A 18 -10.09 16.85 -10.09
CA PHE A 18 -10.67 16.87 -8.75
C PHE A 18 -9.72 17.41 -7.68
N ASN A 19 -8.57 17.95 -8.04
CA ASN A 19 -7.55 18.43 -7.12
C ASN A 19 -7.22 17.41 -6.02
N LEU A 20 -6.93 16.16 -6.45
CA LEU A 20 -6.57 15.06 -5.56
C LEU A 20 -5.10 15.18 -5.10
N ARG A 21 -4.71 14.38 -4.08
CA ARG A 21 -3.37 14.41 -3.53
C ARG A 21 -2.30 14.11 -4.56
N GLY A 22 -2.47 13.05 -5.34
CA GLY A 22 -1.41 12.61 -6.26
C GLY A 22 -1.74 11.37 -7.05
N ILE A 23 -0.71 10.79 -7.64
CA ILE A 23 -0.78 9.60 -8.48
C ILE A 23 0.11 8.48 -7.93
N HIS A 24 -0.26 7.24 -8.23
CA HIS A 24 0.51 6.06 -7.89
C HIS A 24 0.86 5.26 -9.14
N LEU A 25 2.17 5.09 -9.39
CA LEU A 25 2.68 4.32 -10.52
C LEU A 25 2.65 2.82 -10.21
N ASN A 26 2.31 2.05 -11.20
CA ASN A 26 2.19 0.59 -11.12
C ASN A 26 2.57 -0.07 -12.46
N GLY A 27 2.51 -1.40 -12.54
CA GLY A 27 2.88 -2.12 -13.76
C GLY A 27 2.07 -1.77 -15.01
N ARG A 28 0.81 -1.29 -14.85
CA ARG A 28 -0.03 -0.83 -15.97
C ARG A 28 0.31 0.61 -16.39
N ASN A 29 0.69 1.44 -15.43
CA ASN A 29 1.01 2.86 -15.62
C ASN A 29 2.37 3.15 -14.95
N PRO A 30 3.50 2.74 -15.58
CA PRO A 30 4.81 2.82 -14.96
C PRO A 30 5.43 4.22 -14.96
N GLU A 31 4.91 5.12 -15.80
CA GLU A 31 5.44 6.47 -15.98
C GLU A 31 4.40 7.53 -15.64
N PRO A 32 4.83 8.66 -15.04
CA PRO A 32 3.93 9.78 -14.81
C PRO A 32 3.59 10.52 -16.13
N PRO A 33 2.48 11.26 -16.16
CA PRO A 33 2.22 12.19 -17.26
C PRO A 33 3.39 13.17 -17.48
N VAL A 34 3.63 13.53 -18.73
CA VAL A 34 4.70 14.48 -19.10
C VAL A 34 4.55 15.78 -18.30
N GLY A 35 5.64 16.22 -17.66
CA GLY A 35 5.66 17.46 -16.86
C GLY A 35 4.99 17.36 -15.49
N TYR A 36 4.59 16.18 -15.04
CA TYR A 36 4.00 16.00 -13.72
C TYR A 36 4.96 16.38 -12.59
N LYS A 37 4.51 17.23 -11.67
CA LYS A 37 5.32 17.73 -10.52
C LYS A 37 4.62 17.53 -9.16
N GLY A 38 3.52 16.79 -9.13
CA GLY A 38 2.73 16.57 -7.91
C GLY A 38 3.28 15.45 -7.03
N HIS A 39 2.51 15.13 -6.01
CA HIS A 39 2.78 14.00 -5.13
C HIS A 39 2.72 12.68 -5.90
N ILE A 40 3.77 11.88 -5.78
CA ILE A 40 3.94 10.64 -6.56
C ILE A 40 4.41 9.49 -5.67
N SER A 41 3.85 8.33 -5.91
CA SER A 41 4.23 7.06 -5.28
C SER A 41 4.33 5.94 -6.31
N LYS A 42 4.95 4.82 -5.94
CA LYS A 42 5.15 3.67 -6.85
C LYS A 42 5.15 2.35 -6.07
N SER A 43 4.67 1.28 -6.71
CA SER A 43 4.78 -0.09 -6.23
C SER A 43 6.08 -0.73 -6.68
N PHE A 44 6.74 -1.43 -5.76
CA PHE A 44 7.94 -2.24 -5.99
C PHE A 44 7.70 -3.69 -5.57
N HIS A 45 8.35 -4.61 -6.29
CA HIS A 45 8.27 -6.05 -6.07
C HIS A 45 9.64 -6.69 -5.85
N HIS A 46 10.72 -5.88 -5.89
CA HIS A 46 12.10 -6.32 -5.71
C HIS A 46 12.87 -5.34 -4.82
N ILE A 47 13.66 -5.89 -3.90
CA ILE A 47 14.45 -5.10 -2.93
C ILE A 47 15.49 -4.22 -3.62
N ASP A 48 16.13 -4.70 -4.67
CA ASP A 48 17.18 -3.94 -5.37
C ASP A 48 16.60 -2.73 -6.10
N GLU A 49 15.45 -2.89 -6.75
CA GLU A 49 14.73 -1.78 -7.39
C GLU A 49 14.28 -0.75 -6.35
N LEU A 50 13.69 -1.22 -5.25
CA LEU A 50 13.30 -0.37 -4.13
C LEU A 50 14.48 0.46 -3.61
N LYS A 51 15.61 -0.18 -3.35
CA LYS A 51 16.85 0.45 -2.89
C LYS A 51 17.32 1.55 -3.85
N ALA A 52 17.28 1.28 -5.14
CA ALA A 52 17.76 2.19 -6.17
C ALA A 52 16.85 3.41 -6.36
N GLU A 53 15.52 3.22 -6.32
CA GLU A 53 14.56 4.19 -6.82
C GLU A 53 13.71 4.88 -5.74
N LYS A 54 13.55 4.33 -4.51
CA LYS A 54 12.60 4.86 -3.52
C LYS A 54 12.75 6.35 -3.22
N LYS A 55 13.97 6.89 -3.36
CA LYS A 55 14.26 8.31 -3.13
C LYS A 55 13.54 9.27 -4.08
N ASN A 56 13.09 8.77 -5.22
CA ASN A 56 12.42 9.55 -6.26
C ASN A 56 10.91 9.75 -5.98
N PHE A 57 10.38 9.13 -4.93
CA PHE A 57 8.96 9.09 -4.60
C PHE A 57 8.68 9.62 -3.20
N ASN A 58 7.49 10.15 -2.99
CA ASN A 58 7.05 10.62 -1.67
C ASN A 58 6.88 9.45 -0.69
N TYR A 59 6.32 8.35 -1.17
CA TYR A 59 6.31 7.05 -0.52
C TYR A 59 6.24 5.93 -1.57
N VAL A 60 6.47 4.71 -1.16
CA VAL A 60 6.46 3.55 -2.05
C VAL A 60 5.78 2.36 -1.38
N PHE A 61 5.25 1.45 -2.17
CA PHE A 61 4.78 0.15 -1.70
C PHE A 61 5.82 -0.92 -1.98
N LEU A 62 6.01 -1.83 -1.04
CA LEU A 62 6.71 -3.09 -1.25
C LEU A 62 5.70 -4.23 -1.10
N SER A 63 5.59 -5.09 -2.08
CA SER A 63 4.60 -6.17 -2.12
C SER A 63 5.02 -7.37 -2.94
N PRO A 64 4.46 -8.55 -2.64
CA PRO A 64 3.63 -8.86 -1.48
C PRO A 64 4.48 -9.18 -0.24
N ILE A 65 4.12 -8.65 0.94
CA ILE A 65 4.84 -8.93 2.19
C ILE A 65 4.37 -10.23 2.82
N PHE A 66 3.07 -10.46 2.87
CA PHE A 66 2.46 -11.71 3.35
C PHE A 66 1.68 -12.37 2.22
N ASP A 67 1.33 -13.64 2.40
CA ASP A 67 0.49 -14.36 1.45
C ASP A 67 -0.87 -13.68 1.34
N SER A 68 -1.32 -13.47 0.10
CA SER A 68 -2.59 -12.79 -0.14
C SER A 68 -3.77 -13.72 0.15
N ILE A 69 -4.67 -13.27 1.02
CA ILE A 69 -5.96 -13.93 1.25
C ILE A 69 -6.93 -13.80 0.07
N SER A 70 -6.70 -12.88 -0.85
CA SER A 70 -7.58 -12.61 -2.00
C SER A 70 -7.19 -13.35 -3.27
N LYS A 71 -6.04 -14.05 -3.29
CA LYS A 71 -5.51 -14.79 -4.44
C LYS A 71 -4.96 -16.13 -3.98
N SER A 72 -5.65 -17.21 -4.31
CA SER A 72 -5.37 -18.58 -3.85
C SER A 72 -4.01 -19.17 -4.23
N ASN A 73 -3.22 -18.51 -5.10
CA ASN A 73 -1.92 -18.99 -5.59
C ASN A 73 -0.80 -17.98 -5.40
N TYR A 74 -0.95 -17.00 -4.51
CA TYR A 74 0.04 -15.95 -4.31
C TYR A 74 0.90 -16.28 -3.08
N THR A 75 2.12 -16.73 -3.31
CA THR A 75 3.13 -16.84 -2.27
C THR A 75 3.83 -15.50 -2.07
N SER A 76 4.24 -15.19 -0.84
CA SER A 76 5.06 -14.01 -0.58
C SER A 76 6.31 -14.04 -1.46
N ALA A 77 6.64 -12.92 -2.11
CA ALA A 77 7.85 -12.78 -2.89
C ALA A 77 9.10 -12.64 -2.02
N PHE A 78 8.96 -12.49 -0.71
CA PHE A 78 10.04 -12.19 0.22
C PHE A 78 10.09 -13.20 1.37
N ASP A 79 11.27 -13.76 1.60
CA ASP A 79 11.59 -14.45 2.84
C ASP A 79 11.68 -13.43 3.99
N MET A 80 11.27 -13.84 5.18
CA MET A 80 11.33 -13.00 6.39
C MET A 80 12.76 -12.54 6.69
N GLU A 81 13.76 -13.40 6.46
CA GLU A 81 15.16 -13.03 6.65
C GLU A 81 15.61 -11.94 5.68
N VAL A 82 15.17 -11.99 4.43
CA VAL A 82 15.42 -10.93 3.44
C VAL A 82 14.81 -9.60 3.88
N LEU A 83 13.59 -9.61 4.42
CA LEU A 83 12.94 -8.41 4.95
C LEU A 83 13.67 -7.84 6.17
N LYS A 84 14.14 -8.69 7.09
CA LYS A 84 14.93 -8.27 8.26
C LYS A 84 16.24 -7.62 7.84
N GLN A 85 16.94 -8.20 6.86
CA GLN A 85 18.17 -7.63 6.32
C GLN A 85 17.91 -6.30 5.63
N ALA A 86 16.85 -6.19 4.81
CA ALA A 86 16.46 -4.95 4.16
C ALA A 86 16.12 -3.85 5.19
N SER A 87 15.48 -4.22 6.30
CA SER A 87 15.22 -3.35 7.43
C SER A 87 16.52 -2.88 8.10
N ALA A 88 17.41 -3.82 8.46
CA ALA A 88 18.69 -3.52 9.10
C ALA A 88 19.58 -2.59 8.26
N HIS A 89 19.52 -2.70 6.94
CA HIS A 89 20.26 -1.83 6.01
C HIS A 89 19.53 -0.52 5.64
N GLY A 90 18.39 -0.22 6.28
CA GLY A 90 17.62 1.00 6.02
C GLY A 90 16.94 1.06 4.64
N ILE A 91 16.83 -0.07 3.94
CA ILE A 91 16.07 -0.16 2.69
C ILE A 91 14.58 -0.06 2.98
N ILE A 92 14.11 -0.78 4.01
CA ILE A 92 12.78 -0.58 4.60
C ILE A 92 12.89 0.55 5.62
N ASP A 93 12.11 1.58 5.45
CA ASP A 93 12.06 2.77 6.33
C ASP A 93 10.65 3.39 6.33
N LYS A 94 10.51 4.56 6.96
CA LYS A 94 9.24 5.29 7.09
C LYS A 94 8.58 5.68 5.76
N ARG A 95 9.29 5.58 4.66
CA ARG A 95 8.79 5.88 3.31
C ARG A 95 8.22 4.64 2.62
N VAL A 96 8.49 3.45 3.13
CA VAL A 96 8.08 2.17 2.55
C VAL A 96 6.84 1.65 3.27
N MET A 97 5.76 1.42 2.52
CA MET A 97 4.51 0.85 3.03
C MET A 97 4.42 -0.63 2.68
N ALA A 98 4.06 -1.45 3.66
CA ALA A 98 3.86 -2.88 3.45
C ALA A 98 2.50 -3.16 2.81
N LEU A 99 2.49 -3.86 1.67
CA LEU A 99 1.28 -4.29 0.98
C LEU A 99 1.31 -5.80 0.73
N GLY A 100 0.15 -6.43 0.75
CA GLY A 100 -0.03 -7.86 0.47
C GLY A 100 -0.31 -8.67 1.72
N GLY A 101 -1.48 -9.28 1.78
CA GLY A 101 -1.92 -10.14 2.87
C GLY A 101 -2.03 -9.47 4.25
N ILE A 102 -2.09 -8.15 4.30
CA ILE A 102 -2.17 -7.41 5.57
C ILE A 102 -3.51 -7.65 6.27
N THR A 103 -3.43 -8.02 7.54
CA THR A 103 -4.56 -8.23 8.45
C THR A 103 -4.25 -7.63 9.82
N THR A 104 -5.24 -7.57 10.72
CA THR A 104 -5.02 -7.13 12.12
C THR A 104 -3.97 -7.96 12.85
N GLU A 105 -3.81 -9.24 12.48
CA GLU A 105 -2.93 -10.19 13.16
C GLU A 105 -1.45 -10.01 12.78
N ASN A 106 -1.16 -9.50 11.58
CA ASN A 106 0.22 -9.39 11.09
C ASN A 106 0.76 -7.95 10.96
N MET A 107 -0.06 -6.93 11.23
CA MET A 107 0.39 -5.53 11.20
C MET A 107 1.56 -5.25 12.14
N ALA A 108 1.60 -5.90 13.31
CA ALA A 108 2.70 -5.74 14.25
C ALA A 108 4.04 -6.15 13.64
N VAL A 109 4.08 -7.22 12.85
CA VAL A 109 5.29 -7.67 12.15
C VAL A 109 5.79 -6.60 11.16
N ALA A 110 4.88 -5.98 10.39
CA ALA A 110 5.26 -4.89 9.49
C ALA A 110 5.84 -3.69 10.27
N LYS A 111 5.28 -3.36 11.42
CA LYS A 111 5.78 -2.30 12.31
C LYS A 111 7.19 -2.62 12.84
N GLU A 112 7.41 -3.86 13.31
CA GLU A 112 8.72 -4.33 13.79
C GLU A 112 9.79 -4.30 12.71
N LEU A 113 9.43 -4.59 11.46
CA LEU A 113 10.31 -4.50 10.30
C LEU A 113 10.61 -3.03 9.89
N GLY A 114 10.01 -2.03 10.54
CA GLY A 114 10.30 -0.62 10.30
C GLY A 114 9.57 0.00 9.12
N PHE A 115 8.55 -0.66 8.56
CA PHE A 115 7.69 -0.04 7.57
C PHE A 115 7.03 1.23 8.10
N GLY A 116 6.82 2.22 7.24
CA GLY A 116 6.18 3.48 7.58
C GLY A 116 4.66 3.37 7.76
N GLY A 117 4.07 2.29 7.26
CA GLY A 117 2.65 1.99 7.36
C GLY A 117 2.29 0.71 6.61
N VAL A 118 1.01 0.42 6.57
CA VAL A 118 0.44 -0.75 5.90
C VAL A 118 -0.64 -0.35 4.90
N VAL A 119 -0.79 -1.16 3.87
CA VAL A 119 -1.85 -1.01 2.86
C VAL A 119 -2.76 -2.23 2.94
N VAL A 120 -4.02 -2.00 3.25
CA VAL A 120 -5.02 -3.05 3.39
C VAL A 120 -5.94 -3.03 2.18
N LEU A 121 -6.17 -4.19 1.58
CA LEU A 121 -7.05 -4.37 0.44
C LEU A 121 -8.09 -5.46 0.72
N GLY A 122 -7.71 -6.73 0.60
CA GLY A 122 -8.64 -7.86 0.70
C GLY A 122 -9.28 -7.97 2.07
N ASP A 123 -8.55 -7.77 3.16
CA ASP A 123 -9.08 -7.90 4.52
C ASP A 123 -10.18 -6.86 4.84
N LEU A 124 -10.20 -5.74 4.14
CA LEU A 124 -11.25 -4.74 4.25
C LEU A 124 -12.39 -4.97 3.23
N TRP A 125 -12.05 -5.01 1.96
CA TRP A 125 -13.04 -4.99 0.88
C TRP A 125 -13.77 -6.31 0.68
N ASN A 126 -13.16 -7.45 0.99
CA ASN A 126 -13.84 -8.76 0.93
C ASN A 126 -14.98 -8.91 1.95
N ARG A 127 -15.05 -8.00 2.93
CA ARG A 127 -16.13 -7.92 3.93
C ARG A 127 -17.29 -7.05 3.48
N PHE A 128 -17.14 -6.37 2.33
CA PHE A 128 -18.14 -5.43 1.83
C PHE A 128 -18.97 -6.05 0.71
N ASN A 129 -20.29 -6.01 0.88
CA ASN A 129 -21.25 -6.41 -0.14
C ASN A 129 -22.10 -5.21 -0.54
N ILE A 130 -21.90 -4.69 -1.75
CA ILE A 130 -22.62 -3.52 -2.26
C ILE A 130 -24.15 -3.74 -2.38
N HIS A 131 -24.59 -5.00 -2.35
CA HIS A 131 -26.02 -5.35 -2.41
C HIS A 131 -26.70 -5.43 -1.05
N SER A 132 -25.93 -5.26 0.05
CA SER A 132 -26.44 -5.27 1.42
C SER A 132 -26.26 -3.91 2.08
N THR A 133 -27.36 -3.28 2.51
CA THR A 133 -27.32 -2.00 3.22
C THR A 133 -26.76 -2.09 4.63
N LEU A 134 -26.60 -3.28 5.19
CA LEU A 134 -26.05 -3.52 6.53
C LEU A 134 -24.53 -3.65 6.54
N ASP A 135 -23.93 -4.06 5.43
CA ASP A 135 -22.49 -4.36 5.35
C ASP A 135 -21.62 -3.13 5.57
N TYR A 136 -22.07 -1.92 5.24
CA TYR A 136 -21.27 -0.71 5.45
C TYR A 136 -20.95 -0.46 6.94
N LYS A 137 -21.82 -0.87 7.86
CA LYS A 137 -21.56 -0.74 9.30
C LYS A 137 -20.47 -1.69 9.75
N GLU A 138 -20.49 -2.92 9.26
CA GLU A 138 -19.45 -3.91 9.52
C GLU A 138 -18.12 -3.50 8.91
N LEU A 139 -18.14 -2.98 7.68
CA LEU A 139 -16.97 -2.42 7.00
C LEU A 139 -16.33 -1.30 7.83
N ILE A 140 -17.12 -0.34 8.30
CA ILE A 140 -16.64 0.78 9.13
C ILE A 140 -16.07 0.26 10.46
N ASN A 141 -16.75 -0.69 11.10
CA ASN A 141 -16.28 -1.27 12.35
C ASN A 141 -14.97 -2.04 12.17
N HIS A 142 -14.84 -2.80 11.07
CA HIS A 142 -13.60 -3.48 10.76
C HIS A 142 -12.47 -2.50 10.43
N PHE A 143 -12.74 -1.45 9.66
CA PHE A 143 -11.78 -0.38 9.41
C PHE A 143 -11.27 0.27 10.71
N ARG A 144 -12.14 0.50 11.67
CA ARG A 144 -11.73 1.03 12.99
C ARG A 144 -10.80 0.07 13.74
N LYS A 145 -11.03 -1.25 13.64
CA LYS A 145 -10.14 -2.28 14.22
C LYS A 145 -8.78 -2.27 13.54
N LEU A 146 -8.77 -2.22 12.21
CA LEU A 146 -7.53 -2.10 11.41
C LEU A 146 -6.74 -0.85 11.79
N ARG A 147 -7.40 0.29 11.88
CA ARG A 147 -6.76 1.55 12.28
C ARG A 147 -6.15 1.46 13.68
N LYS A 148 -6.88 0.89 14.64
CA LYS A 148 -6.38 0.70 16.01
C LYS A 148 -5.17 -0.26 16.05
N ALA A 149 -5.15 -1.29 15.20
CA ALA A 149 -4.02 -2.22 15.14
C ALA A 149 -2.78 -1.60 14.47
N ALA A 150 -2.97 -0.60 13.62
CA ALA A 150 -1.88 0.12 12.95
C ALA A 150 -1.21 1.20 13.84
N ASP A 151 -1.93 1.72 14.83
CA ASP A 151 -1.41 2.69 15.81
C ASP A 151 -0.46 2.01 16.82
#